data_89b44f7e2a8f40c9912bdaa689edbcc4
#
_entry.id   89b44f7e2a8f40c9912bdaa689edbcc4
#
_cell.length_a   1.000
_cell.length_b   1.000
_cell.length_c   1.000
_cell.angle_alpha   90.00
_cell.angle_beta   90.00
_cell.angle_gamma   90.00
#
_symmetry.space_group_name_H-M   'P 1'
#
loop_
_entity.id
_entity.type
_entity.pdbx_description
1 polymer ?
#
loop_
_entity_poly.entity_id
_entity_poly.type
_entity_poly.pdbx_seq_one_letter_code
_entity_poly.pdbx_strand_id
1 'polypeptide(L)'
;LTDGMDVAVTRDRTETKVETLPLAPEEQRIEDPTMNKSRTVVENPGLPGVQDVTFAVNTVNGKEVGRNQVSATVTTPAQPKVIRVGAKPGTEVPPVENGSVWDALAQCEATGNWAINTGNGFFGGVQFDQNTWERQGGLKYAPRADLATREEQIAVASKTQKTQAGGAWPSCSGRLGVR
;
A
#
# COMPACT_ATOMS: atom_id res chain seq x y z
N LEU A 1 -8.30 4.76 65.49
CA LEU A 1 -9.30 4.22 64.59
C LEU A 1 -10.62 4.19 65.36
N THR A 2 -11.67 4.88 64.90
CA THR A 2 -13.02 4.82 65.42
C THR A 2 -13.71 3.55 64.94
N ASP A 3 -14.50 2.91 65.85
CA ASP A 3 -15.24 1.71 65.52
C ASP A 3 -16.20 1.97 64.35
N GLY A 4 -16.15 1.11 63.29
CA GLY A 4 -16.95 1.29 62.05
C GLY A 4 -16.28 1.99 60.89
N MET A 5 -14.94 2.22 60.88
CA MET A 5 -14.22 2.72 59.74
C MET A 5 -13.82 1.61 58.76
N ASP A 6 -14.35 1.68 57.55
CA ASP A 6 -13.92 0.82 56.45
C ASP A 6 -12.53 1.24 55.95
N VAL A 7 -11.56 0.31 56.00
CA VAL A 7 -10.22 0.52 55.48
C VAL A 7 -10.07 -0.24 54.16
N ALA A 8 -9.99 0.47 53.04
CA ALA A 8 -9.65 -0.10 51.76
C ALA A 8 -8.13 -0.24 51.63
N VAL A 9 -7.65 -1.46 51.46
CA VAL A 9 -6.22 -1.77 51.25
C VAL A 9 -6.02 -2.06 49.77
N THR A 10 -5.27 -1.20 49.09
CA THR A 10 -4.81 -1.43 47.71
C THR A 10 -3.42 -2.06 47.75
N ARG A 11 -3.23 -3.13 46.98
CA ARG A 11 -1.93 -3.80 46.85
C ARG A 11 -1.39 -3.56 45.46
N ASP A 12 -0.37 -2.71 45.36
CA ASP A 12 0.37 -2.44 44.15
C ASP A 12 1.62 -3.31 44.10
N ARG A 13 1.86 -3.98 42.99
CA ARG A 13 3.04 -4.83 42.80
C ARG A 13 3.56 -4.67 41.38
N THR A 14 4.89 -4.64 41.21
CA THR A 14 5.58 -4.76 39.93
C THR A 14 6.26 -6.13 39.89
N GLU A 15 5.96 -6.88 38.83
CA GLU A 15 6.51 -8.21 38.58
C GLU A 15 7.21 -8.24 37.24
N THR A 16 8.29 -9.02 37.11
CA THR A 16 8.97 -9.23 35.83
C THR A 16 8.37 -10.44 35.14
N LYS A 17 7.96 -10.27 33.88
CA LYS A 17 7.40 -11.33 33.03
C LYS A 17 8.17 -11.42 31.72
N VAL A 18 8.61 -12.62 31.35
CA VAL A 18 9.22 -12.87 30.03
C VAL A 18 8.19 -13.50 29.13
N GLU A 19 8.06 -12.93 27.92
CA GLU A 19 7.17 -13.44 26.88
C GLU A 19 7.97 -13.66 25.60
N THR A 20 7.81 -14.83 24.98
CA THR A 20 8.41 -15.14 23.68
C THR A 20 7.49 -14.59 22.58
N LEU A 21 8.01 -13.65 21.80
CA LEU A 21 7.26 -12.92 20.78
C LEU A 21 7.92 -13.08 19.41
N PRO A 22 7.14 -13.01 18.32
CA PRO A 22 7.71 -12.96 16.97
C PRO A 22 8.49 -11.66 16.77
N LEU A 23 9.64 -11.75 16.11
CA LEU A 23 10.43 -10.63 15.64
C LEU A 23 10.13 -10.43 14.14
N ALA A 24 9.52 -9.29 13.79
CA ALA A 24 9.22 -8.98 12.41
C ALA A 24 10.52 -8.86 11.59
N PRO A 25 10.52 -9.33 10.30
CA PRO A 25 11.66 -9.15 9.42
C PRO A 25 11.83 -7.67 9.05
N GLU A 26 13.09 -7.23 9.00
CA GLU A 26 13.42 -5.91 8.44
C GLU A 26 13.16 -5.87 6.94
N GLU A 27 12.67 -4.74 6.44
CA GLU A 27 12.44 -4.52 5.03
C GLU A 27 13.69 -3.91 4.38
N GLN A 28 14.27 -4.64 3.42
CA GLN A 28 15.37 -4.18 2.58
C GLN A 28 14.81 -3.79 1.21
N ARG A 29 15.02 -2.54 0.80
CA ARG A 29 14.58 -2.00 -0.49
C ARG A 29 15.78 -1.90 -1.42
N ILE A 30 15.67 -2.53 -2.60
CA ILE A 30 16.70 -2.54 -3.64
C ILE A 30 16.15 -1.81 -4.86
N GLU A 31 16.82 -0.76 -5.30
CA GLU A 31 16.46 -0.02 -6.50
C GLU A 31 16.80 -0.80 -7.78
N ASP A 32 15.84 -0.87 -8.71
CA ASP A 32 15.99 -1.47 -10.02
C ASP A 32 15.83 -0.40 -11.12
N PRO A 33 16.93 0.04 -11.77
CA PRO A 33 16.89 1.08 -12.81
C PRO A 33 16.24 0.60 -14.12
N THR A 34 15.90 -0.68 -14.25
CA THR A 34 15.20 -1.22 -15.42
C THR A 34 13.69 -1.29 -15.24
N MET A 35 13.24 -1.22 -13.99
CA MET A 35 11.82 -1.30 -13.62
C MET A 35 11.20 0.09 -13.43
N ASN A 36 9.98 0.29 -13.94
CA ASN A 36 9.27 1.56 -13.78
C ASN A 36 9.10 1.94 -12.31
N LYS A 37 9.18 3.22 -11.99
CA LYS A 37 9.09 3.77 -10.62
C LYS A 37 7.77 3.49 -9.91
N SER A 38 6.70 3.21 -10.65
CA SER A 38 5.39 2.80 -10.13
C SER A 38 5.35 1.36 -9.63
N ARG A 39 6.37 0.57 -9.91
CA ARG A 39 6.37 -0.88 -9.64
C ARG A 39 7.21 -1.25 -8.44
N THR A 40 6.71 -2.24 -7.72
CA THR A 40 7.38 -2.85 -6.56
C THR A 40 7.16 -4.35 -6.63
N VAL A 41 8.23 -5.12 -6.41
CA VAL A 41 8.20 -6.58 -6.42
C VAL A 41 8.80 -7.09 -5.11
N VAL A 42 8.07 -7.95 -4.40
CA VAL A 42 8.61 -8.66 -3.25
C VAL A 42 9.41 -9.86 -3.77
N GLU A 43 10.74 -9.77 -3.69
CA GLU A 43 11.62 -10.87 -4.09
C GLU A 43 11.71 -11.96 -3.04
N ASN A 44 11.78 -11.53 -1.78
CA ASN A 44 11.79 -12.43 -0.63
C ASN A 44 10.82 -11.86 0.43
N PRO A 45 9.79 -12.61 0.84
CA PRO A 45 8.85 -12.15 1.88
C PRO A 45 9.50 -12.06 3.25
N GLY A 46 10.72 -12.59 3.43
CA GLY A 46 11.37 -12.73 4.73
C GLY A 46 10.74 -13.83 5.58
N LEU A 47 11.38 -14.09 6.70
CA LEU A 47 10.84 -14.99 7.73
C LEU A 47 10.93 -14.29 9.08
N PRO A 48 9.85 -14.33 9.89
CA PRO A 48 9.90 -13.79 11.23
C PRO A 48 10.91 -14.56 12.10
N GLY A 49 11.63 -13.82 12.92
CA GLY A 49 12.45 -14.37 13.99
C GLY A 49 11.65 -14.56 15.27
N VAL A 50 12.37 -14.84 16.35
CA VAL A 50 11.82 -14.99 17.69
C VAL A 50 12.66 -14.20 18.67
N GLN A 51 12.01 -13.53 19.60
CA GLN A 51 12.65 -12.79 20.68
C GLN A 51 11.97 -13.06 22.02
N ASP A 52 12.74 -13.07 23.09
CA ASP A 52 12.23 -13.07 24.46
C ASP A 52 12.20 -11.62 24.95
N VAL A 53 11.01 -11.14 25.26
CA VAL A 53 10.78 -9.78 25.72
C VAL A 53 10.45 -9.82 27.21
N THR A 54 11.23 -9.08 28.00
CA THR A 54 11.02 -8.93 29.43
C THR A 54 10.17 -7.68 29.68
N PHE A 55 9.05 -7.87 30.37
CA PHE A 55 8.16 -6.80 30.77
C PHE A 55 8.22 -6.59 32.30
N ALA A 56 8.19 -5.34 32.72
CA ALA A 56 7.78 -4.97 34.07
C ALA A 56 6.27 -4.78 34.07
N VAL A 57 5.54 -5.66 34.71
CA VAL A 57 4.08 -5.70 34.77
C VAL A 57 3.62 -5.13 36.09
N ASN A 58 2.84 -4.07 36.06
CA ASN A 58 2.26 -3.45 37.25
C ASN A 58 0.87 -4.03 37.51
N THR A 59 0.64 -4.49 38.70
CA THR A 59 -0.65 -5.04 39.12
C THR A 59 -1.20 -4.29 40.33
N VAL A 60 -2.52 -4.08 40.32
CA VAL A 60 -3.27 -3.54 41.46
C VAL A 60 -4.31 -4.57 41.87
N ASN A 61 -4.22 -5.01 43.13
CA ASN A 61 -5.09 -6.07 43.65
C ASN A 61 -5.08 -7.36 42.80
N GLY A 62 -3.91 -7.71 42.21
CA GLY A 62 -3.72 -8.87 41.36
C GLY A 62 -4.18 -8.70 39.92
N LYS A 63 -4.72 -7.54 39.51
CA LYS A 63 -5.10 -7.22 38.14
C LYS A 63 -4.00 -6.38 37.48
N GLU A 64 -3.58 -6.76 36.27
CA GLU A 64 -2.63 -5.98 35.48
C GLU A 64 -3.27 -4.63 35.10
N VAL A 65 -2.56 -3.55 35.42
CA VAL A 65 -2.97 -2.17 35.11
C VAL A 65 -2.03 -1.50 34.09
N GLY A 66 -0.87 -2.11 33.83
CA GLY A 66 0.07 -1.62 32.82
C GLY A 66 1.29 -2.51 32.73
N ARG A 67 1.99 -2.40 31.59
CA ARG A 67 3.28 -3.07 31.37
C ARG A 67 4.23 -2.18 30.59
N ASN A 68 5.52 -2.29 30.90
CA ASN A 68 6.58 -1.62 30.18
C ASN A 68 7.63 -2.64 29.74
N GLN A 69 8.09 -2.56 28.50
CA GLN A 69 9.21 -3.39 28.06
C GLN A 69 10.50 -2.91 28.73
N VAL A 70 11.22 -3.84 29.34
CA VAL A 70 12.51 -3.60 30.02
C VAL A 70 13.67 -3.99 29.11
N SER A 71 13.56 -5.18 28.47
CA SER A 71 14.59 -5.68 27.55
C SER A 71 13.98 -6.60 26.50
N ALA A 72 14.72 -6.83 25.42
CA ALA A 72 14.42 -7.85 24.45
C ALA A 72 15.73 -8.55 24.04
N THR A 73 15.68 -9.87 23.92
CA THR A 73 16.79 -10.70 23.47
C THR A 73 16.35 -11.54 22.29
N VAL A 74 17.02 -11.38 21.14
CA VAL A 74 16.73 -12.18 19.95
C VAL A 74 17.23 -13.61 20.19
N THR A 75 16.32 -14.58 20.12
CA THR A 75 16.63 -16.01 20.24
C THR A 75 16.77 -16.67 18.87
N THR A 76 15.99 -16.19 17.89
CA THR A 76 16.13 -16.61 16.48
C THR A 76 16.10 -15.36 15.60
N PRO A 77 17.15 -15.06 14.81
CA PRO A 77 17.16 -13.91 13.93
C PRO A 77 16.06 -14.00 12.86
N ALA A 78 15.41 -12.88 12.56
CA ALA A 78 14.52 -12.77 11.42
C ALA A 78 15.34 -12.77 10.10
N GLN A 79 14.77 -13.34 9.03
CA GLN A 79 15.33 -13.18 7.69
C GLN A 79 14.69 -11.94 7.05
N PRO A 80 15.49 -11.03 6.44
CA PRO A 80 14.97 -9.79 5.91
C PRO A 80 13.98 -10.03 4.76
N LYS A 81 12.95 -9.19 4.72
CA LYS A 81 12.06 -9.06 3.58
C LYS A 81 12.75 -8.21 2.52
N VAL A 82 12.94 -8.75 1.30
CA VAL A 82 13.58 -8.04 0.21
C VAL A 82 12.54 -7.55 -0.80
N ILE A 83 12.52 -6.24 -1.03
CA ILE A 83 11.61 -5.58 -1.96
C ILE A 83 12.44 -4.87 -3.02
N ARG A 84 12.19 -5.22 -4.29
CA ARG A 84 12.73 -4.48 -5.43
C ARG A 84 11.78 -3.33 -5.79
N VAL A 85 12.31 -2.12 -5.89
CA VAL A 85 11.57 -0.89 -6.17
C VAL A 85 12.04 -0.31 -7.50
N GLY A 86 11.12 0.01 -8.37
CA GLY A 86 11.47 0.59 -9.67
C GLY A 86 12.14 1.95 -9.54
N ALA A 87 13.24 2.12 -10.29
CA ALA A 87 14.03 3.36 -10.32
C ALA A 87 14.32 3.83 -11.76
N LYS A 88 13.63 3.26 -12.79
CA LYS A 88 13.85 3.62 -14.19
C LYS A 88 13.55 5.09 -14.43
N PRO A 89 14.53 5.88 -14.93
CA PRO A 89 14.35 7.30 -15.22
C PRO A 89 13.24 7.55 -16.24
N GLY A 90 12.51 8.66 -16.09
CA GLY A 90 11.44 9.08 -17.02
C GLY A 90 10.11 8.34 -16.87
N THR A 91 10.01 7.42 -15.90
CA THR A 91 8.77 6.66 -15.63
C THR A 91 8.08 7.11 -14.34
N GLU A 92 8.34 8.34 -13.90
CA GLU A 92 7.66 8.96 -12.79
C GLU A 92 6.16 9.05 -13.06
N VAL A 93 5.35 8.63 -12.10
CA VAL A 93 3.90 8.77 -12.14
C VAL A 93 3.53 9.92 -11.20
N PRO A 94 2.82 10.94 -11.70
CA PRO A 94 2.30 12.00 -10.83
C PRO A 94 1.34 11.43 -9.79
N PRO A 95 1.16 12.10 -8.64
CA PRO A 95 0.11 11.75 -7.71
C PRO A 95 -1.25 11.67 -8.41
N VAL A 96 -2.02 10.63 -8.11
CA VAL A 96 -3.34 10.45 -8.71
C VAL A 96 -4.32 11.41 -8.03
N GLU A 97 -4.73 12.43 -8.77
CA GLU A 97 -5.81 13.32 -8.37
C GLU A 97 -7.16 12.70 -8.77
N ASN A 98 -8.17 12.84 -7.90
CA ASN A 98 -9.53 12.33 -8.15
C ASN A 98 -9.57 10.82 -8.51
N GLY A 99 -8.81 9.99 -7.80
CA GLY A 99 -8.70 8.56 -8.08
C GLY A 99 -10.05 7.83 -8.18
N SER A 100 -11.02 8.20 -7.36
CA SER A 100 -12.39 7.64 -7.39
C SER A 100 -13.13 7.93 -8.70
N VAL A 101 -12.87 9.06 -9.33
CA VAL A 101 -13.45 9.42 -10.63
C VAL A 101 -12.87 8.54 -11.73
N TRP A 102 -11.57 8.29 -11.72
CA TRP A 102 -10.92 7.39 -12.65
C TRP A 102 -11.38 5.94 -12.48
N ASP A 103 -11.58 5.50 -11.23
CA ASP A 103 -12.14 4.16 -10.97
C ASP A 103 -13.59 4.04 -11.44
N ALA A 104 -14.40 5.08 -11.27
CA ALA A 104 -15.77 5.11 -11.79
C ALA A 104 -15.78 5.10 -13.34
N LEU A 105 -14.84 5.79 -13.98
CA LEU A 105 -14.66 5.74 -15.44
C LEU A 105 -14.27 4.34 -15.89
N ALA A 106 -13.28 3.73 -15.24
CA ALA A 106 -12.86 2.37 -15.52
C ALA A 106 -13.99 1.35 -15.28
N GLN A 107 -14.83 1.57 -14.25
CA GLN A 107 -16.00 0.74 -14.01
C GLN A 107 -17.00 0.85 -15.19
N CYS A 108 -17.17 2.02 -15.77
CA CYS A 108 -18.07 2.24 -16.91
C CYS A 108 -17.49 1.67 -18.21
N GLU A 109 -16.20 1.86 -18.49
CA GLU A 109 -15.55 1.47 -19.75
C GLU A 109 -15.11 0.00 -19.78
N ALA A 110 -14.67 -0.53 -18.64
CA ALA A 110 -13.93 -1.79 -18.54
C ALA A 110 -14.37 -2.67 -17.36
N THR A 111 -15.53 -2.41 -16.76
CA THR A 111 -16.00 -3.11 -15.54
C THR A 111 -14.97 -3.10 -14.39
N GLY A 112 -14.14 -2.06 -14.32
CA GLY A 112 -13.10 -1.89 -13.31
C GLY A 112 -11.82 -2.68 -13.56
N ASN A 113 -11.71 -3.39 -14.68
CA ASN A 113 -10.52 -4.18 -14.99
C ASN A 113 -9.45 -3.35 -15.73
N TRP A 114 -8.43 -2.90 -15.01
CA TRP A 114 -7.34 -2.11 -15.57
C TRP A 114 -6.42 -2.88 -16.52
N ALA A 115 -6.46 -4.22 -16.52
CA ALA A 115 -5.68 -5.07 -17.41
C ALA A 115 -6.51 -5.68 -18.57
N ILE A 116 -7.70 -5.11 -18.84
CA ILE A 116 -8.60 -5.68 -19.84
C ILE A 116 -8.04 -5.55 -21.26
N ASN A 117 -8.16 -6.64 -22.01
CA ASN A 117 -7.90 -6.71 -23.45
C ASN A 117 -8.82 -7.77 -24.04
N THR A 118 -9.90 -7.37 -24.67
CA THR A 118 -10.89 -8.27 -25.30
C THR A 118 -10.64 -8.50 -26.78
N GLY A 119 -9.58 -7.88 -27.34
CA GLY A 119 -9.28 -7.95 -28.76
C GLY A 119 -10.10 -6.98 -29.65
N ASN A 120 -10.86 -6.07 -29.02
CA ASN A 120 -11.68 -5.07 -29.72
C ASN A 120 -10.90 -3.85 -30.21
N GLY A 121 -9.57 -3.80 -29.98
CA GLY A 121 -8.69 -2.69 -30.33
C GLY A 121 -8.55 -1.62 -29.23
N PHE A 122 -9.24 -1.78 -28.10
CA PHE A 122 -9.15 -0.91 -26.93
C PHE A 122 -8.56 -1.65 -25.73
N PHE A 123 -7.75 -0.95 -24.93
CA PHE A 123 -6.90 -1.55 -23.92
C PHE A 123 -6.96 -0.82 -22.58
N GLY A 124 -6.95 -1.61 -21.50
CA GLY A 124 -6.85 -1.12 -20.13
C GLY A 124 -8.16 -0.53 -19.57
N GLY A 125 -8.11 -0.07 -18.34
CA GLY A 125 -9.28 0.32 -17.55
C GLY A 125 -10.10 1.45 -18.16
N VAL A 126 -9.47 2.35 -18.90
CA VAL A 126 -10.14 3.47 -19.58
C VAL A 126 -10.19 3.32 -21.12
N GLN A 127 -9.96 2.11 -21.60
CA GLN A 127 -10.16 1.73 -23.01
C GLN A 127 -9.43 2.65 -24.01
N PHE A 128 -8.10 2.75 -23.86
CA PHE A 128 -7.25 3.44 -24.83
C PHE A 128 -7.18 2.68 -26.16
N ASP A 129 -7.35 3.36 -27.28
CA ASP A 129 -6.79 2.88 -28.54
C ASP A 129 -5.26 3.05 -28.54
N GLN A 130 -4.57 2.19 -29.32
CA GLN A 130 -3.10 2.16 -29.35
C GLN A 130 -2.49 3.52 -29.76
N ASN A 131 -3.08 4.17 -30.73
CA ASN A 131 -2.61 5.44 -31.26
C ASN A 131 -2.67 6.58 -30.23
N THR A 132 -3.76 6.64 -29.46
CA THR A 132 -3.90 7.60 -28.37
C THR A 132 -2.91 7.30 -27.24
N TRP A 133 -2.74 6.03 -26.88
CA TRP A 133 -1.74 5.61 -25.89
C TRP A 133 -0.33 6.11 -26.26
N GLU A 134 0.09 5.87 -27.50
CA GLU A 134 1.40 6.27 -27.99
C GLU A 134 1.56 7.80 -28.04
N ARG A 135 0.62 8.51 -28.67
CA ARG A 135 0.66 9.99 -28.81
C ARG A 135 0.67 10.72 -27.47
N GLN A 136 0.00 10.15 -26.45
CA GLN A 136 -0.04 10.76 -25.13
C GLN A 136 1.16 10.38 -24.25
N GLY A 137 2.08 9.57 -24.79
CA GLY A 137 3.34 9.22 -24.14
C GLY A 137 3.24 8.00 -23.23
N GLY A 138 2.28 7.12 -23.47
CA GLY A 138 2.09 5.88 -22.74
C GLY A 138 3.24 4.88 -22.89
N LEU A 139 3.94 4.91 -24.05
CA LEU A 139 5.06 4.00 -24.34
C LEU A 139 6.20 4.07 -23.32
N LYS A 140 6.35 5.17 -22.58
CA LYS A 140 7.36 5.25 -21.50
C LYS A 140 7.06 4.28 -20.36
N TYR A 141 5.80 3.92 -20.18
CA TYR A 141 5.35 3.02 -19.12
C TYR A 141 5.21 1.58 -19.60
N ALA A 142 4.51 1.39 -20.72
CA ALA A 142 4.27 0.07 -21.29
C ALA A 142 3.99 0.18 -22.80
N PRO A 143 4.23 -0.89 -23.59
CA PRO A 143 3.93 -0.90 -25.02
C PRO A 143 2.44 -0.76 -25.31
N ARG A 144 1.56 -1.10 -24.36
CA ARG A 144 0.10 -1.03 -24.49
C ARG A 144 -0.54 -0.74 -23.13
N ALA A 145 -1.70 -0.10 -23.12
CA ALA A 145 -2.31 0.41 -21.88
C ALA A 145 -2.66 -0.70 -20.86
N ASP A 146 -3.15 -1.85 -21.30
CA ASP A 146 -3.50 -2.99 -20.44
C ASP A 146 -2.30 -3.64 -19.74
N LEU A 147 -1.07 -3.33 -20.17
CA LEU A 147 0.20 -3.77 -19.58
C LEU A 147 0.79 -2.74 -18.60
N ALA A 148 0.20 -1.56 -18.53
CA ALA A 148 0.56 -0.49 -17.60
C ALA A 148 -0.21 -0.62 -16.28
N THR A 149 0.36 -0.10 -15.19
CA THR A 149 -0.37 -0.04 -13.92
C THR A 149 -1.54 0.94 -14.00
N ARG A 150 -2.47 0.84 -13.05
CA ARG A 150 -3.61 1.77 -12.93
C ARG A 150 -3.11 3.23 -12.90
N GLU A 151 -2.11 3.52 -12.08
CA GLU A 151 -1.55 4.86 -11.89
C GLU A 151 -0.89 5.38 -13.18
N GLU A 152 -0.17 4.52 -13.90
CA GLU A 152 0.43 4.83 -15.20
C GLU A 152 -0.64 5.16 -16.25
N GLN A 153 -1.72 4.37 -16.30
CA GLN A 153 -2.85 4.62 -17.17
C GLN A 153 -3.55 5.94 -16.83
N ILE A 154 -3.78 6.23 -15.55
CA ILE A 154 -4.39 7.49 -15.09
C ILE A 154 -3.50 8.69 -15.46
N ALA A 155 -2.17 8.57 -15.34
CA ALA A 155 -1.26 9.65 -15.75
C ALA A 155 -1.41 10.00 -17.24
N VAL A 156 -1.54 8.99 -18.11
CA VAL A 156 -1.78 9.18 -19.54
C VAL A 156 -3.20 9.70 -19.80
N ALA A 157 -4.19 9.17 -19.08
CA ALA A 157 -5.60 9.59 -19.21
C ALA A 157 -5.81 11.05 -18.80
N SER A 158 -5.21 11.49 -17.71
CA SER A 158 -5.27 12.88 -17.25
C SER A 158 -4.69 13.85 -18.29
N LYS A 159 -3.61 13.45 -18.97
CA LYS A 159 -3.05 14.23 -20.06
C LYS A 159 -4.00 14.23 -21.29
N THR A 160 -4.58 13.08 -21.62
CA THR A 160 -5.54 12.93 -22.73
C THR A 160 -6.75 13.83 -22.50
N GLN A 161 -7.32 13.82 -21.30
CA GLN A 161 -8.46 14.66 -20.96
C GLN A 161 -8.16 16.16 -21.14
N LYS A 162 -6.98 16.62 -20.70
CA LYS A 162 -6.55 18.00 -20.88
C LYS A 162 -6.36 18.38 -22.35
N THR A 163 -5.85 17.49 -23.20
CA THR A 163 -5.57 17.76 -24.60
C THR A 163 -6.83 17.66 -25.50
N GLN A 164 -7.82 16.88 -25.10
CA GLN A 164 -9.06 16.69 -25.85
C GLN A 164 -10.22 17.56 -25.33
N ALA A 165 -9.94 18.52 -24.43
CA ALA A 165 -10.90 19.50 -23.91
C ALA A 165 -12.25 18.88 -23.46
N GLY A 166 -12.20 17.74 -22.77
CA GLY A 166 -13.38 17.03 -22.28
C GLY A 166 -14.08 16.13 -23.30
N GLY A 167 -13.52 15.97 -24.50
CA GLY A 167 -14.03 15.06 -25.54
C GLY A 167 -13.57 13.59 -25.38
N ALA A 168 -12.70 13.31 -24.39
CA ALA A 168 -12.29 11.95 -24.08
C ALA A 168 -13.41 11.20 -23.36
N TRP A 169 -13.64 9.95 -23.74
CA TRP A 169 -14.66 9.05 -23.15
C TRP A 169 -16.09 9.64 -23.13
N PRO A 170 -16.65 10.11 -24.25
CA PRO A 170 -17.85 10.93 -24.29
C PRO A 170 -19.08 10.24 -23.65
N SER A 171 -19.16 8.93 -23.74
CA SER A 171 -20.28 8.15 -23.20
C SER A 171 -20.22 8.04 -21.67
N CYS A 172 -19.06 7.67 -21.13
CA CYS A 172 -18.91 7.44 -19.70
C CYS A 172 -18.62 8.73 -18.92
N SER A 173 -17.81 9.65 -19.45
CA SER A 173 -17.56 10.94 -18.81
C SER A 173 -18.82 11.80 -18.69
N GLY A 174 -19.71 11.75 -19.69
CA GLY A 174 -20.99 12.42 -19.64
C GLY A 174 -21.93 11.89 -18.56
N ARG A 175 -21.96 10.56 -18.35
CA ARG A 175 -22.75 9.91 -17.28
C ARG A 175 -22.23 10.24 -15.89
N LEU A 176 -20.92 10.41 -15.74
CA LEU A 176 -20.27 10.68 -14.48
C LEU A 176 -20.14 12.17 -14.14
N GLY A 177 -20.57 13.06 -15.05
CA GLY A 177 -20.42 14.50 -14.89
C GLY A 177 -18.95 14.98 -14.89
N VAL A 178 -18.05 14.18 -15.44
CA VAL A 178 -16.60 14.46 -15.49
C VAL A 178 -16.29 15.10 -16.86
N ARG A 179 -15.99 16.40 -16.85
CA ARG A 179 -15.59 17.15 -18.05
C ARG A 179 -14.27 17.86 -17.81
#